data_a2d7c1935222a5d83b26254e9dd8a3d6
#
_entry.id   a2d7c1935222a5d83b26254e9dd8a3d6
#
_cell.length_a   1.000
_cell.length_b   1.000
_cell.length_c   1.000
_cell.angle_alpha   90.00
_cell.angle_beta   90.00
_cell.angle_gamma   90.00
#
_symmetry.space_group_name_H-M   'P 1'
#
loop_
_entity.id
_entity.type
_entity.pdbx_description
1 polymer ?
#
loop_
_entity_poly.entity_id
_entity_poly.type
_entity_poly.pdbx_seq_one_letter_code
_entity_poly.pdbx_strand_id
1 'polypeptide(L)'
;MAGQFTGMDIPGVRQLAQGMKSKAEEIRSVMQQLTGQLQNTQWVGPDRERFSNDWQSQHVAALNRVIQGLEEASQRAIQNATEQEQASNA
;
A
#
# COMPACT_ATOMS: atom_id res chain seq x y z
N MET A 1 -15.63 -26.15 -19.38
CA MET A 1 -16.51 -25.26 -20.03
C MET A 1 -15.76 -24.20 -20.83
N ALA A 2 -16.07 -24.17 -22.07
CA ALA A 2 -15.43 -23.17 -22.91
C ALA A 2 -15.77 -21.77 -22.39
N GLY A 3 -14.86 -20.90 -22.39
CA GLY A 3 -15.04 -19.55 -21.95
C GLY A 3 -14.72 -19.24 -20.51
N GLN A 4 -14.49 -20.28 -19.71
CA GLN A 4 -14.04 -20.02 -18.33
C GLN A 4 -12.54 -20.26 -18.22
N PHE A 5 -11.85 -19.19 -17.89
CA PHE A 5 -10.42 -19.25 -17.61
C PHE A 5 -10.21 -19.45 -16.12
N THR A 6 -9.56 -20.52 -15.74
CA THR A 6 -9.28 -20.84 -14.34
C THR A 6 -7.80 -20.76 -14.01
N GLY A 7 -6.99 -20.35 -14.95
CA GLY A 7 -5.57 -20.18 -14.74
C GLY A 7 -5.24 -18.76 -14.32
N MET A 8 -3.97 -18.42 -14.43
CA MET A 8 -3.47 -17.13 -14.03
C MET A 8 -2.58 -16.54 -15.12
N ASP A 9 -2.77 -15.26 -15.41
CA ASP A 9 -1.80 -14.49 -16.17
C ASP A 9 -0.65 -14.15 -15.23
N ILE A 10 0.35 -15.02 -15.17
CA ILE A 10 1.45 -14.90 -14.21
C ILE A 10 2.21 -13.57 -14.34
N PRO A 11 2.64 -13.17 -15.55
CA PRO A 11 3.29 -11.85 -15.66
C PRO A 11 2.39 -10.70 -15.23
N GLY A 12 1.09 -10.77 -15.55
CA GLY A 12 0.13 -9.74 -15.15
C GLY A 12 -0.03 -9.66 -13.65
N VAL A 13 -0.08 -10.80 -12.96
CA VAL A 13 -0.19 -10.83 -11.50
C VAL A 13 1.07 -10.26 -10.86
N ARG A 14 2.24 -10.56 -11.42
CA ARG A 14 3.49 -10.00 -10.91
C ARG A 14 3.55 -8.49 -11.10
N GLN A 15 3.03 -7.99 -12.22
CA GLN A 15 2.93 -6.55 -12.45
C GLN A 15 1.97 -5.90 -11.45
N LEU A 16 0.84 -6.55 -11.18
CA LEU A 16 -0.10 -6.06 -10.18
C LEU A 16 0.57 -5.96 -8.82
N ALA A 17 1.32 -6.98 -8.42
CA ALA A 17 2.04 -6.98 -7.16
C ALA A 17 3.04 -5.84 -7.08
N GLN A 18 3.77 -5.59 -8.17
CA GLN A 18 4.71 -4.49 -8.25
C GLN A 18 4.00 -3.15 -8.14
N GLY A 19 2.83 -3.02 -8.78
CA GLY A 19 2.01 -1.82 -8.69
C GLY A 19 1.54 -1.56 -7.26
N MET A 20 1.11 -2.58 -6.55
CA MET A 20 0.69 -2.46 -5.15
C MET A 20 1.84 -1.96 -4.27
N LYS A 21 3.03 -2.52 -4.45
CA LYS A 21 4.20 -2.11 -3.70
C LYS A 21 4.58 -0.67 -4.02
N SER A 22 4.54 -0.30 -5.29
CA SER A 22 4.84 1.05 -5.74
C SER A 22 3.87 2.06 -5.14
N LYS A 23 2.58 1.74 -5.13
CA LYS A 23 1.56 2.63 -4.56
C LYS A 23 1.72 2.75 -3.04
N ALA A 24 2.11 1.68 -2.37
CA ALA A 24 2.41 1.76 -0.93
C ALA A 24 3.54 2.76 -0.67
N GLU A 25 4.58 2.75 -1.49
CA GLU A 25 5.68 3.70 -1.37
C GLU A 25 5.23 5.13 -1.65
N GLU A 26 4.35 5.34 -2.64
CA GLU A 26 3.80 6.66 -2.94
C GLU A 26 3.00 7.20 -1.75
N ILE A 27 2.17 6.36 -1.13
CA ILE A 27 1.39 6.76 0.03
C ILE A 27 2.31 7.14 1.19
N ARG A 28 3.36 6.35 1.41
CA ARG A 28 4.34 6.65 2.46
C ARG A 28 4.99 8.01 2.22
N SER A 29 5.36 8.28 0.98
CA SER A 29 5.98 9.55 0.61
C SER A 29 5.04 10.73 0.83
N VAL A 30 3.79 10.61 0.39
CA VAL A 30 2.78 11.66 0.59
C VAL A 30 2.57 11.91 2.09
N MET A 31 2.46 10.86 2.88
CA MET A 31 2.28 10.97 4.32
C MET A 31 3.43 11.72 4.98
N GLN A 32 4.66 11.40 4.59
CA GLN A 32 5.85 12.06 5.11
C GLN A 32 5.91 13.54 4.71
N GLN A 33 5.57 13.83 3.45
CA GLN A 33 5.54 15.20 2.96
C GLN A 33 4.52 16.06 3.72
N LEU A 34 3.33 15.54 3.93
CA LEU A 34 2.28 16.28 4.65
C LEU A 34 2.63 16.45 6.12
N THR A 35 3.22 15.44 6.75
CA THR A 35 3.68 15.55 8.14
C THR A 35 4.74 16.65 8.27
N GLY A 36 5.68 16.68 7.34
CA GLY A 36 6.70 17.72 7.32
C GLY A 36 6.12 19.11 7.08
N GLN A 37 5.15 19.19 6.15
CA GLN A 37 4.48 20.46 5.87
C GLN A 37 3.71 20.97 7.08
N LEU A 38 3.03 20.10 7.80
CA LEU A 38 2.34 20.46 9.04
C LEU A 38 3.32 21.01 10.06
N GLN A 39 4.47 20.37 10.23
CA GLN A 39 5.48 20.81 11.18
C GLN A 39 6.07 22.17 10.82
N ASN A 40 6.17 22.46 9.52
CA ASN A 40 6.79 23.69 9.03
C ASN A 40 5.77 24.82 8.81
N THR A 41 4.49 24.55 9.01
CA THR A 41 3.45 25.57 8.89
C THR A 41 3.40 26.40 10.17
N GLN A 42 3.34 27.71 10.00
CA GLN A 42 3.24 28.62 11.14
C GLN A 42 1.80 28.60 11.67
N TRP A 43 1.60 27.81 12.70
CA TRP A 43 0.28 27.62 13.29
C TRP A 43 0.50 27.29 14.76
N VAL A 44 0.08 28.19 15.65
CA VAL A 44 0.33 28.10 17.09
C VAL A 44 -1.01 28.16 17.82
N GLY A 45 -1.17 27.30 18.84
CA GLY A 45 -2.34 27.32 19.69
C GLY A 45 -2.94 25.94 19.90
N PRO A 46 -3.99 25.88 20.74
CA PRO A 46 -4.62 24.58 21.07
C PRO A 46 -5.19 23.83 19.86
N ASP A 47 -5.67 24.56 18.86
CA ASP A 47 -6.21 23.94 17.65
C ASP A 47 -5.12 23.21 16.88
N ARG A 48 -3.93 23.78 16.81
CA ARG A 48 -2.79 23.15 16.15
C ARG A 48 -2.38 21.89 16.89
N GLU A 49 -2.32 21.96 18.22
CA GLU A 49 -1.97 20.78 19.02
C GLU A 49 -2.96 19.65 18.82
N ARG A 50 -4.24 19.98 18.79
CA ARG A 50 -5.29 18.98 18.57
C ARG A 50 -5.22 18.38 17.18
N PHE A 51 -5.01 19.22 16.17
CA PHE A 51 -4.87 18.77 14.80
C PHE A 51 -3.66 17.85 14.64
N SER A 52 -2.53 18.24 15.22
CA SER A 52 -1.30 17.46 15.14
C SER A 52 -1.46 16.10 15.81
N ASN A 53 -2.11 16.05 16.97
CA ASN A 53 -2.37 14.80 17.67
C ASN A 53 -3.29 13.88 16.86
N ASP A 54 -4.35 14.45 16.28
CA ASP A 54 -5.27 13.68 15.45
C ASP A 54 -4.57 13.16 14.18
N TRP A 55 -3.72 13.99 13.58
CA TRP A 55 -2.96 13.57 12.42
C TRP A 55 -2.10 12.35 12.72
N GLN A 56 -1.37 12.39 13.83
CA GLN A 56 -0.49 11.27 14.18
C GLN A 56 -1.26 10.03 14.64
N SER A 57 -2.25 10.22 15.51
CA SER A 57 -2.91 9.08 16.16
C SER A 57 -3.98 8.42 15.30
N GLN A 58 -4.59 9.17 14.38
CA GLN A 58 -5.70 8.67 13.57
C GLN A 58 -5.31 8.51 12.11
N HIS A 59 -4.84 9.59 11.50
CA HIS A 59 -4.64 9.60 10.05
C HIS A 59 -3.36 8.89 9.63
N VAL A 60 -2.24 9.16 10.28
CA VAL A 60 -0.99 8.45 10.01
C VAL A 60 -1.14 6.98 10.31
N ALA A 61 -1.79 6.65 11.43
CA ALA A 61 -2.04 5.25 11.78
C ALA A 61 -2.89 4.53 10.72
N ALA A 62 -3.94 5.20 10.21
CA ALA A 62 -4.79 4.64 9.17
C ALA A 62 -4.01 4.43 7.87
N LEU A 63 -3.21 5.43 7.47
CA LEU A 63 -2.38 5.34 6.28
C LEU A 63 -1.35 4.21 6.38
N ASN A 64 -0.74 4.04 7.55
CA ASN A 64 0.20 2.94 7.77
C ASN A 64 -0.48 1.58 7.63
N ARG A 65 -1.73 1.45 8.07
CA ARG A 65 -2.48 0.20 7.86
C ARG A 65 -2.73 -0.07 6.39
N VAL A 66 -3.04 0.98 5.61
CA VAL A 66 -3.22 0.84 4.16
C VAL A 66 -1.91 0.42 3.49
N ILE A 67 -0.80 1.04 3.88
CA ILE A 67 0.52 0.71 3.35
C ILE A 67 0.85 -0.76 3.62
N GLN A 68 0.65 -1.21 4.86
CA GLN A 68 0.89 -2.60 5.23
C GLN A 68 0.00 -3.55 4.44
N GLY A 69 -1.27 -3.20 4.30
CA GLY A 69 -2.22 -4.02 3.53
C GLY A 69 -1.79 -4.17 2.08
N LEU A 70 -1.32 -3.10 1.46
CA LEU A 70 -0.83 -3.16 0.09
C LEU A 70 0.45 -3.99 -0.04
N GLU A 71 1.35 -3.88 0.93
CA GLU A 71 2.58 -4.67 0.93
C GLU A 71 2.29 -6.16 1.12
N GLU A 72 1.37 -6.48 2.02
CA GLU A 72 0.96 -7.87 2.23
C GLU A 72 0.24 -8.43 1.00
N ALA A 73 -0.63 -7.64 0.38
CA ALA A 73 -1.32 -8.05 -0.84
C ALA A 73 -0.33 -8.29 -1.98
N SER A 74 0.67 -7.43 -2.09
CA SER A 74 1.74 -7.58 -3.08
C SER A 74 2.48 -8.90 -2.89
N GLN A 75 2.89 -9.19 -1.65
CA GLN A 75 3.60 -10.43 -1.35
C GLN A 75 2.74 -11.67 -1.62
N ARG A 76 1.46 -11.60 -1.26
CA ARG A 76 0.53 -12.71 -1.52
C ARG A 76 0.36 -12.95 -3.01
N ALA A 77 0.24 -11.88 -3.80
CA ALA A 77 0.10 -12.02 -5.24
C ALA A 77 1.35 -12.66 -5.85
N ILE A 78 2.54 -12.26 -5.39
CA ILE A 78 3.80 -12.86 -5.85
C ILE A 78 3.85 -14.34 -5.49
N GLN A 79 3.47 -14.69 -4.27
CA GLN A 79 3.46 -16.07 -3.81
C GLN A 79 2.51 -16.92 -4.66
N ASN A 80 1.31 -16.41 -4.91
CA ASN A 80 0.33 -17.12 -5.73
C ASN A 80 0.84 -17.30 -7.16
N ALA A 81 1.50 -16.29 -7.72
CA ALA A 81 2.07 -16.39 -9.05
C ALA A 81 3.18 -17.45 -9.11
N THR A 82 4.03 -17.48 -8.09
CA THR A 82 5.12 -18.47 -8.02
C THR A 82 4.57 -19.87 -7.88
N GLU A 83 3.55 -20.07 -7.05
CA GLU A 83 2.92 -21.36 -6.89
C GLU A 83 2.26 -21.85 -8.20
N GLN A 84 1.60 -20.94 -8.89
CA GLN A 84 0.96 -21.24 -10.16
C GLN A 84 1.99 -21.60 -11.22
N GLU A 85 3.10 -20.89 -11.25
CA GLU A 85 4.18 -21.16 -12.19
C GLU A 85 4.78 -22.54 -11.94
N GLN A 86 5.02 -22.89 -10.69
CA GLN A 86 5.56 -24.19 -10.31
C GLN A 86 4.58 -25.31 -10.67
N ALA A 87 3.29 -25.10 -10.43
CA ALA A 87 2.27 -26.08 -10.80
C ALA A 87 2.22 -26.30 -12.30
N SER A 88 2.39 -25.25 -13.10
CA SER A 88 2.37 -25.33 -14.56
C SER A 88 3.60 -26.05 -15.11
N ASN A 89 4.70 -26.02 -14.38
CA ASN A 89 5.95 -26.65 -14.80
C ASN A 89 6.13 -28.06 -14.28
N ALA A 90 5.20 -28.54 -13.47
CA ALA A 90 5.28 -29.86 -12.86
C ALA A 90 4.96 -31.01 -13.84
#